data_6e7bc78ad7edea0841711bbe2aa95666
#
_entry.id   6e7bc78ad7edea0841711bbe2aa95666
#
_cell.length_a   1.000
_cell.length_b   1.000
_cell.length_c   1.000
_cell.angle_alpha   90.00
_cell.angle_beta   90.00
_cell.angle_gamma   90.00
#
_symmetry.space_group_name_H-M   'P 1'
#
loop_
_entity.id
_entity.type
_entity.pdbx_description
1 polymer ?
#
loop_
_entity_poly.entity_id
_entity_poly.type
_entity_poly.pdbx_seq_one_letter_code
_entity_poly.pdbx_strand_id
1 'polypeptide(L)'
;MRANRLRQKLDAGLPTLGTHILSTWPTLVELIGAAGGHYDYVEFTAEYAPFTMHDLDNLGRALELGGIAGMIKVEQSEYTHQAMRAIGSGFQSVLFADVRTVEDAKSCVAAVRAETPGNRRGFGLTGVGMRRDVGTNREGGSPAYAAALDDAVVVIMVEKRQCVENLDAILDVPGIDMVQFGGSDYSMSIGQTGNRTHADVRKAELKTIEAALKRGIHPRVEIAEPEQAGPYIELGVKHFCIGWDVGILSNFWRTRGETMQGLLTAPASKPKAKSQSAKAAQDIYR
;
A
#
# COMPACT_ATOMS: atom_id res chain seq x y z
N MET A 1 -0.16 10.69 20.63
CA MET A 1 -0.08 9.61 19.61
C MET A 1 -0.54 10.13 18.27
N ARG A 2 0.11 9.71 17.21
CA ARG A 2 -0.34 10.03 15.85
C ARG A 2 -1.57 9.17 15.52
N ALA A 3 -2.65 9.80 15.11
CA ALA A 3 -3.85 9.08 14.67
C ALA A 3 -3.56 8.27 13.38
N ASN A 4 -4.13 7.09 13.26
CA ASN A 4 -4.08 6.33 12.02
C ASN A 4 -5.15 6.88 11.06
N ARG A 5 -4.73 7.74 10.12
CA ARG A 5 -5.62 8.39 9.15
C ARG A 5 -6.37 7.38 8.28
N LEU A 6 -5.71 6.29 7.88
CA LEU A 6 -6.36 5.23 7.11
C LEU A 6 -7.48 4.59 7.93
N ARG A 7 -7.20 4.20 9.19
CA ARG A 7 -8.21 3.64 10.10
C ARG A 7 -9.41 4.56 10.26
N GLN A 8 -9.18 5.85 10.52
CA GLN A 8 -10.25 6.83 10.69
C GLN A 8 -11.16 6.91 9.47
N LYS A 9 -10.61 6.88 8.26
CA LYS A 9 -11.40 6.89 7.03
C LYS A 9 -12.18 5.59 6.82
N LEU A 10 -11.57 4.43 7.10
CA LEU A 10 -12.26 3.13 7.03
C LEU A 10 -13.45 3.09 7.98
N ASP A 11 -13.25 3.46 9.24
CA ASP A 11 -14.31 3.47 10.27
C ASP A 11 -15.43 4.47 9.94
N ALA A 12 -15.11 5.55 9.22
CA ALA A 12 -16.09 6.54 8.73
C ALA A 12 -16.74 6.15 7.38
N GLY A 13 -16.36 5.02 6.77
CA GLY A 13 -16.85 4.59 5.45
C GLY A 13 -16.43 5.49 4.29
N LEU A 14 -15.40 6.32 4.50
CA LEU A 14 -14.88 7.27 3.51
C LEU A 14 -13.89 6.59 2.53
N PRO A 15 -13.82 7.08 1.28
CA PRO A 15 -12.86 6.56 0.31
C PRO A 15 -11.42 6.89 0.71
N THR A 16 -10.48 6.06 0.24
CA THR A 16 -9.04 6.29 0.45
C THR A 16 -8.26 6.13 -0.84
N LEU A 17 -7.21 6.94 -0.96
CA LEU A 17 -6.25 6.87 -2.06
C LEU A 17 -4.84 6.70 -1.49
N GLY A 18 -4.12 5.72 -2.01
CA GLY A 18 -2.72 5.47 -1.72
C GLY A 18 -1.86 5.43 -2.97
N THR A 19 -0.57 5.40 -2.76
CA THR A 19 0.44 5.04 -3.77
C THR A 19 1.45 4.09 -3.13
N HIS A 20 2.19 3.31 -3.93
CA HIS A 20 3.23 2.48 -3.37
C HIS A 20 4.63 2.86 -3.85
N ILE A 21 5.62 2.53 -3.05
CA ILE A 21 7.03 2.81 -3.29
C ILE A 21 7.88 1.57 -3.04
N LEU A 22 8.95 1.45 -3.81
CA LEU A 22 10.04 0.50 -3.59
C LEU A 22 11.28 1.20 -3.03
N SER A 23 11.39 2.51 -3.26
CA SER A 23 12.51 3.30 -2.78
C SER A 23 12.46 3.49 -1.26
N THR A 24 13.61 3.36 -0.61
CA THR A 24 13.80 3.71 0.81
C THR A 24 14.15 5.19 1.01
N TRP A 25 14.07 6.02 -0.05
CA TRP A 25 14.39 7.44 0.01
C TRP A 25 13.28 8.23 0.76
N PRO A 26 13.56 8.74 1.98
CA PRO A 26 12.54 9.37 2.82
C PRO A 26 11.88 10.59 2.18
N THR A 27 12.65 11.38 1.42
CA THR A 27 12.13 12.59 0.76
C THR A 27 10.98 12.26 -0.21
N LEU A 28 10.96 11.06 -0.82
CA LEU A 28 9.86 10.65 -1.68
C LEU A 28 8.53 10.60 -0.92
N VAL A 29 8.55 10.07 0.31
CA VAL A 29 7.37 10.03 1.19
C VAL A 29 6.91 11.44 1.56
N GLU A 30 7.85 12.35 1.86
CA GLU A 30 7.56 13.75 2.16
C GLU A 30 6.94 14.47 0.94
N LEU A 31 7.45 14.21 -0.27
CA LEU A 31 6.90 14.75 -1.52
C LEU A 31 5.45 14.28 -1.75
N ILE A 32 5.17 12.98 -1.52
CA ILE A 32 3.82 12.43 -1.64
C ILE A 32 2.89 13.07 -0.60
N GLY A 33 3.33 13.22 0.65
CA GLY A 33 2.58 13.91 1.70
C GLY A 33 2.28 15.37 1.36
N ALA A 34 3.22 16.06 0.71
CA ALA A 34 3.08 17.43 0.25
C ALA A 34 2.27 17.59 -1.05
N ALA A 35 1.88 16.51 -1.73
CA ALA A 35 1.17 16.54 -3.00
C ALA A 35 -0.32 16.93 -2.86
N GLY A 36 -0.59 18.08 -2.24
CA GLY A 36 -1.93 18.66 -2.11
C GLY A 36 -2.88 17.91 -1.15
N GLY A 37 -2.40 16.97 -0.35
CA GLY A 37 -3.22 16.21 0.60
C GLY A 37 -4.17 15.20 -0.05
N HIS A 38 -3.95 14.85 -1.31
CA HIS A 38 -4.80 13.92 -2.05
C HIS A 38 -4.59 12.45 -1.65
N TYR A 39 -3.37 12.11 -1.17
CA TYR A 39 -3.04 10.76 -0.74
C TYR A 39 -3.25 10.59 0.76
N ASP A 40 -3.83 9.46 1.14
CA ASP A 40 -4.11 9.10 2.53
C ASP A 40 -3.00 8.25 3.14
N TYR A 41 -2.35 7.44 2.31
CA TYR A 41 -1.28 6.56 2.75
C TYR A 41 -0.26 6.29 1.64
N VAL A 42 0.96 5.95 2.08
CA VAL A 42 2.03 5.40 1.23
C VAL A 42 2.25 3.95 1.64
N GLU A 43 2.27 3.05 0.67
CA GLU A 43 2.67 1.66 0.87
C GLU A 43 4.14 1.47 0.51
N PHE A 44 4.95 1.03 1.46
CA PHE A 44 6.29 0.55 1.18
C PHE A 44 6.24 -0.96 0.90
N THR A 45 6.61 -1.36 -0.32
CA THR A 45 6.55 -2.75 -0.76
C THR A 45 7.83 -3.49 -0.36
N ALA A 46 7.95 -3.79 0.93
CA ALA A 46 9.12 -4.43 1.52
C ALA A 46 9.35 -5.87 1.03
N GLU A 47 8.33 -6.51 0.50
CA GLU A 47 8.44 -7.84 -0.14
C GLU A 47 9.46 -7.86 -1.28
N TYR A 48 9.62 -6.76 -2.01
CA TYR A 48 10.52 -6.69 -3.18
C TYR A 48 11.73 -5.79 -2.96
N ALA A 49 11.62 -4.83 -2.05
CA ALA A 49 12.64 -3.82 -1.86
C ALA A 49 13.75 -4.32 -0.92
N PRO A 50 15.03 -4.11 -1.24
CA PRO A 50 16.09 -4.24 -0.25
C PRO A 50 15.98 -3.09 0.75
N PHE A 51 15.98 -3.39 2.05
CA PHE A 51 15.92 -2.38 3.10
C PHE A 51 16.59 -2.85 4.39
N THR A 52 16.90 -1.91 5.26
CA THR A 52 17.41 -2.12 6.60
C THR A 52 16.44 -1.59 7.64
N MET A 53 16.67 -1.93 8.92
CA MET A 53 15.88 -1.36 10.04
C MET A 53 16.01 0.16 10.12
N HIS A 54 17.16 0.74 9.72
CA HIS A 54 17.34 2.19 9.65
C HIS A 54 16.48 2.83 8.54
N ASP A 55 16.28 2.13 7.43
CA ASP A 55 15.39 2.61 6.37
C ASP A 55 13.95 2.68 6.85
N LEU A 56 13.47 1.65 7.56
CA LEU A 56 12.12 1.69 8.16
C LEU A 56 11.95 2.85 9.13
N ASP A 57 12.95 3.12 9.98
CA ASP A 57 12.95 4.25 10.90
C ASP A 57 12.92 5.59 10.16
N ASN A 58 13.67 5.74 9.07
CA ASN A 58 13.70 6.95 8.27
C ASN A 58 12.40 7.15 7.51
N LEU A 59 11.83 6.09 6.94
CA LEU A 59 10.50 6.14 6.33
C LEU A 59 9.44 6.51 7.36
N GLY A 60 9.51 5.96 8.58
CA GLY A 60 8.60 6.32 9.69
C GLY A 60 8.66 7.81 10.04
N ARG A 61 9.87 8.42 10.04
CA ARG A 61 10.06 9.86 10.24
C ARG A 61 9.43 10.67 9.10
N ALA A 62 9.65 10.23 7.86
CA ALA A 62 9.09 10.90 6.69
C ALA A 62 7.56 10.82 6.66
N LEU A 63 6.97 9.70 7.06
CA LEU A 63 5.51 9.55 7.22
C LEU A 63 4.94 10.53 8.25
N GLU A 64 5.65 10.74 9.38
CA GLU A 64 5.25 11.72 10.40
C GLU A 64 5.35 13.16 9.85
N LEU A 65 6.46 13.52 9.23
CA LEU A 65 6.69 14.85 8.65
C LEU A 65 5.71 15.15 7.51
N GLY A 66 5.46 14.17 6.64
CA GLY A 66 4.51 14.28 5.54
C GLY A 66 3.03 14.24 5.96
N GLY A 67 2.74 13.95 7.23
CA GLY A 67 1.36 13.88 7.74
C GLY A 67 0.52 12.79 7.07
N ILE A 68 1.15 11.74 6.54
CA ILE A 68 0.53 10.66 5.76
C ILE A 68 0.63 9.31 6.49
N ALA A 69 -0.36 8.45 6.34
CA ALA A 69 -0.30 7.11 6.94
C ALA A 69 0.70 6.21 6.19
N GLY A 70 1.33 5.27 6.90
CA GLY A 70 2.22 4.28 6.32
C GLY A 70 1.59 2.89 6.31
N MET A 71 1.69 2.22 5.17
CA MET A 71 1.43 0.81 5.00
C MET A 71 2.73 0.12 4.60
N ILE A 72 2.98 -1.09 5.08
CA ILE A 72 4.09 -1.92 4.62
C ILE A 72 3.53 -3.22 4.05
N LYS A 73 4.01 -3.63 2.88
CA LYS A 73 3.75 -4.95 2.32
C LYS A 73 4.87 -5.90 2.76
N VAL A 74 4.51 -7.01 3.39
CA VAL A 74 5.44 -7.98 3.97
C VAL A 74 5.28 -9.36 3.36
N GLU A 75 6.38 -10.10 3.26
CA GLU A 75 6.40 -11.47 2.74
C GLU A 75 6.00 -12.51 3.80
N GLN A 76 5.53 -13.67 3.35
CA GLN A 76 4.98 -14.73 4.21
C GLN A 76 5.98 -15.27 5.24
N SER A 77 7.23 -15.47 4.85
CA SER A 77 8.25 -16.07 5.73
C SER A 77 8.56 -15.23 6.97
N GLU A 78 8.30 -13.93 6.93
CA GLU A 78 8.72 -12.97 7.94
C GLU A 78 7.57 -12.12 8.51
N TYR A 79 6.33 -12.54 8.37
CA TYR A 79 5.14 -11.76 8.75
C TYR A 79 5.25 -11.08 10.11
N THR A 80 5.50 -11.86 11.15
CA THR A 80 5.53 -11.33 12.52
C THR A 80 6.69 -10.37 12.73
N HIS A 81 7.88 -10.73 12.29
CA HIS A 81 9.07 -9.90 12.48
C HIS A 81 8.96 -8.58 11.72
N GLN A 82 8.65 -8.63 10.43
CA GLN A 82 8.57 -7.43 9.60
C GLN A 82 7.42 -6.51 10.04
N ALA A 83 6.23 -7.07 10.33
CA ALA A 83 5.08 -6.28 10.83
C ALA A 83 5.40 -5.57 12.14
N MET A 84 5.97 -6.28 13.12
CA MET A 84 6.34 -5.67 14.40
C MET A 84 7.40 -4.59 14.27
N ARG A 85 8.41 -4.79 13.40
CA ARG A 85 9.46 -3.78 13.16
C ARG A 85 8.90 -2.55 12.47
N ALA A 86 8.07 -2.72 11.45
CA ALA A 86 7.44 -1.60 10.76
C ALA A 86 6.52 -0.79 11.68
N ILE A 87 5.67 -1.46 12.45
CA ILE A 87 4.81 -0.80 13.44
C ILE A 87 5.66 -0.05 14.48
N GLY A 88 6.75 -0.66 14.95
CA GLY A 88 7.71 0.00 15.84
C GLY A 88 8.33 1.25 15.25
N SER A 89 8.58 1.26 13.94
CA SER A 89 9.14 2.40 13.19
C SER A 89 8.10 3.46 12.81
N GLY A 90 6.79 3.25 13.06
CA GLY A 90 5.74 4.25 12.83
C GLY A 90 4.80 3.97 11.67
N PHE A 91 4.91 2.82 11.01
CA PHE A 91 3.87 2.34 10.10
C PHE A 91 2.60 1.98 10.89
N GLN A 92 1.45 2.17 10.27
CA GLN A 92 0.16 2.00 10.94
C GLN A 92 -0.74 0.99 10.25
N SER A 93 -0.25 0.38 9.17
CA SER A 93 -0.97 -0.60 8.36
C SER A 93 -0.01 -1.65 7.81
N VAL A 94 -0.48 -2.89 7.68
CA VAL A 94 0.31 -3.99 7.12
C VAL A 94 -0.49 -4.73 6.07
N LEU A 95 0.06 -4.88 4.88
CA LEU A 95 -0.41 -5.72 3.79
C LEU A 95 0.40 -7.03 3.79
N PHE A 96 -0.28 -8.13 4.05
CA PHE A 96 0.32 -9.45 4.15
C PHE A 96 0.18 -10.20 2.83
N ALA A 97 1.32 -10.47 2.18
CA ALA A 97 1.38 -11.21 0.93
C ALA A 97 1.18 -12.73 1.15
N ASP A 98 0.88 -13.45 0.09
CA ASP A 98 0.94 -14.91 0.03
C ASP A 98 0.05 -15.69 1.02
N VAL A 99 -0.97 -15.08 1.58
CA VAL A 99 -1.93 -15.76 2.48
C VAL A 99 -2.62 -16.91 1.75
N ARG A 100 -2.69 -18.09 2.38
CA ARG A 100 -3.27 -19.31 1.81
C ARG A 100 -4.34 -19.93 2.68
N THR A 101 -4.18 -19.84 4.00
CA THR A 101 -5.00 -20.58 4.96
C THR A 101 -5.62 -19.65 5.99
N VAL A 102 -6.58 -20.18 6.74
CA VAL A 102 -7.18 -19.48 7.91
C VAL A 102 -6.12 -19.23 8.98
N GLU A 103 -5.18 -20.13 9.15
CA GLU A 103 -4.08 -20.02 10.11
C GLU A 103 -3.12 -18.91 9.72
N ASP A 104 -2.81 -18.75 8.43
CA ASP A 104 -2.04 -17.60 7.93
C ASP A 104 -2.75 -16.29 8.29
N ALA A 105 -4.04 -16.19 7.99
CA ALA A 105 -4.84 -15.00 8.27
C ALA A 105 -4.89 -14.66 9.77
N LYS A 106 -5.05 -15.67 10.63
CA LYS A 106 -4.96 -15.49 12.10
C LYS A 106 -3.59 -14.98 12.52
N SER A 107 -2.51 -15.52 11.94
CA SER A 107 -1.15 -15.09 12.21
C SER A 107 -0.91 -13.64 11.79
N CYS A 108 -1.45 -13.21 10.65
CA CYS A 108 -1.40 -11.82 10.18
C CYS A 108 -2.07 -10.86 11.17
N VAL A 109 -3.27 -11.18 11.63
CA VAL A 109 -3.97 -10.37 12.64
C VAL A 109 -3.18 -10.35 13.95
N ALA A 110 -2.75 -11.51 14.44
CA ALA A 110 -2.02 -11.63 15.70
C ALA A 110 -0.69 -10.87 15.71
N ALA A 111 -0.02 -10.75 14.56
CA ALA A 111 1.26 -10.05 14.45
C ALA A 111 1.17 -8.54 14.75
N VAL A 112 0.00 -7.92 14.63
CA VAL A 112 -0.17 -6.47 14.83
C VAL A 112 -1.00 -6.09 16.04
N ARG A 113 -1.80 -7.01 16.60
CA ARG A 113 -2.69 -6.74 17.74
C ARG A 113 -1.95 -6.94 19.06
N ALA A 114 -2.28 -6.14 20.06
CA ALA A 114 -1.76 -6.34 21.42
C ALA A 114 -2.30 -7.64 22.03
N GLU A 115 -1.47 -8.33 22.81
CA GLU A 115 -1.90 -9.46 23.62
C GLU A 115 -2.69 -8.95 24.84
N THR A 116 -3.97 -8.65 24.63
CA THR A 116 -4.89 -8.24 25.69
C THR A 116 -6.23 -8.96 25.58
N PRO A 117 -6.91 -9.27 26.70
CA PRO A 117 -8.23 -9.90 26.68
C PRO A 117 -9.33 -9.03 26.07
N GLY A 118 -9.11 -7.73 25.95
CA GLY A 118 -10.10 -6.76 25.52
C GLY A 118 -9.96 -6.27 24.08
N ASN A 119 -9.15 -6.93 23.26
CA ASN A 119 -9.00 -6.54 21.85
C ASN A 119 -10.33 -6.60 21.10
N ARG A 120 -10.71 -5.48 20.49
CA ARG A 120 -11.96 -5.37 19.72
C ARG A 120 -11.79 -5.90 18.29
N ARG A 121 -10.56 -5.96 17.79
CA ARG A 121 -10.24 -6.24 16.39
C ARG A 121 -9.38 -7.51 16.22
N GLY A 122 -9.74 -8.57 16.94
CA GLY A 122 -9.10 -9.87 16.83
C GLY A 122 -8.03 -10.14 17.89
N PHE A 123 -7.57 -11.38 17.93
CA PHE A 123 -6.56 -11.86 18.88
C PHE A 123 -5.17 -11.30 18.52
N GLY A 124 -4.39 -10.95 19.52
CA GLY A 124 -3.05 -10.41 19.37
C GLY A 124 -1.99 -11.16 20.14
N LEU A 125 -0.76 -11.10 19.65
CA LEU A 125 0.46 -11.65 20.27
C LEU A 125 1.50 -10.55 20.55
N THR A 126 1.19 -9.28 20.23
CA THR A 126 2.16 -8.20 20.36
C THR A 126 2.21 -7.71 21.80
N GLY A 127 3.36 -7.91 22.44
CA GLY A 127 3.65 -7.41 23.77
C GLY A 127 4.07 -5.94 23.78
N VAL A 128 4.53 -5.50 24.97
CA VAL A 128 5.09 -4.16 25.17
C VAL A 128 6.33 -3.97 24.30
N GLY A 129 6.35 -2.88 23.57
CA GLY A 129 7.47 -2.50 22.73
C GLY A 129 7.53 -1.00 22.54
N MET A 130 8.63 -0.54 21.99
CA MET A 130 8.79 0.86 21.62
C MET A 130 8.18 1.11 20.27
N ARG A 131 7.37 2.16 20.18
CA ARG A 131 6.80 2.63 18.94
C ARG A 131 7.07 4.12 18.78
N ARG A 132 7.46 4.48 17.59
CA ARG A 132 7.80 5.86 17.26
C ARG A 132 6.60 6.81 17.42
N ASP A 133 5.44 6.40 16.95
CA ASP A 133 4.21 7.21 16.92
C ASP A 133 3.47 7.30 18.27
N VAL A 134 3.84 6.47 19.25
CA VAL A 134 3.27 6.49 20.61
C VAL A 134 4.21 7.12 21.64
N GLY A 135 5.35 7.66 21.20
CA GLY A 135 6.39 8.15 22.10
C GLY A 135 7.29 7.03 22.64
N THR A 136 8.59 7.28 22.55
CA THR A 136 9.61 6.24 22.69
C THR A 136 9.62 5.50 24.04
N ASN A 137 9.32 6.18 25.15
CA ASN A 137 9.47 5.57 26.49
C ASN A 137 8.28 5.82 27.42
N ARG A 138 7.29 6.62 27.02
CA ARG A 138 6.25 7.07 27.94
C ARG A 138 4.99 6.23 27.88
N GLU A 139 4.64 5.75 26.67
CA GLU A 139 3.37 5.10 26.39
C GLU A 139 3.47 3.57 26.24
N GLY A 140 4.68 3.02 26.22
CA GLY A 140 4.88 1.58 26.09
C GLY A 140 4.14 0.79 27.19
N GLY A 141 3.24 -0.11 26.78
CA GLY A 141 2.41 -0.90 27.70
C GLY A 141 1.22 -0.15 28.30
N SER A 142 0.99 1.12 27.95
CA SER A 142 -0.18 1.87 28.39
C SER A 142 -1.46 1.44 27.66
N PRO A 143 -2.66 1.77 28.19
CA PRO A 143 -3.91 1.59 27.44
C PRO A 143 -3.89 2.27 26.07
N ALA A 144 -3.23 3.43 25.96
CA ALA A 144 -3.07 4.14 24.71
C ALA A 144 -2.18 3.36 23.72
N TYR A 145 -1.16 2.68 24.19
CA TYR A 145 -0.32 1.79 23.39
C TYR A 145 -1.13 0.61 22.83
N ALA A 146 -1.91 -0.06 23.68
CA ALA A 146 -2.77 -1.18 23.25
C ALA A 146 -3.81 -0.72 22.21
N ALA A 147 -4.46 0.44 22.47
CA ALA A 147 -5.41 1.02 21.51
C ALA A 147 -4.77 1.35 20.15
N ALA A 148 -3.54 1.85 20.13
CA ALA A 148 -2.83 2.14 18.89
C ALA A 148 -2.44 0.87 18.10
N LEU A 149 -2.18 -0.26 18.79
CA LEU A 149 -2.02 -1.56 18.12
C LEU A 149 -3.36 -2.07 17.58
N ASP A 150 -4.45 -1.88 18.31
CA ASP A 150 -5.80 -2.25 17.87
C ASP A 150 -6.25 -1.43 16.64
N ASP A 151 -5.78 -0.19 16.52
CA ASP A 151 -6.05 0.70 15.38
C ASP A 151 -5.17 0.42 14.13
N ALA A 152 -4.18 -0.46 14.21
CA ALA A 152 -3.42 -0.87 13.03
C ALA A 152 -4.34 -1.53 12.00
N VAL A 153 -4.17 -1.20 10.71
CA VAL A 153 -4.98 -1.77 9.63
C VAL A 153 -4.33 -3.04 9.10
N VAL A 154 -5.09 -4.13 9.07
CA VAL A 154 -4.69 -5.43 8.53
C VAL A 154 -5.27 -5.60 7.15
N VAL A 155 -4.40 -5.79 6.15
CA VAL A 155 -4.78 -6.02 4.76
C VAL A 155 -4.28 -7.39 4.32
N ILE A 156 -5.14 -8.21 3.74
CA ILE A 156 -4.79 -9.53 3.22
C ILE A 156 -4.66 -9.49 1.71
N MET A 157 -3.53 -9.99 1.19
CA MET A 157 -3.34 -10.18 -0.24
C MET A 157 -3.95 -11.52 -0.68
N VAL A 158 -4.96 -11.46 -1.54
CA VAL A 158 -5.62 -12.63 -2.14
C VAL A 158 -5.00 -12.88 -3.51
N GLU A 159 -3.99 -13.74 -3.57
CA GLU A 159 -3.16 -13.90 -4.76
C GLU A 159 -2.70 -15.35 -5.02
N LYS A 160 -3.16 -16.28 -4.20
CA LYS A 160 -2.87 -17.73 -4.40
C LYS A 160 -4.18 -18.49 -4.60
N ARG A 161 -4.15 -19.53 -5.45
CA ARG A 161 -5.30 -20.39 -5.70
C ARG A 161 -5.94 -20.88 -4.40
N GLN A 162 -5.10 -21.36 -3.48
CA GLN A 162 -5.54 -21.87 -2.19
C GLN A 162 -6.25 -20.80 -1.35
N CYS A 163 -5.82 -19.53 -1.41
CA CYS A 163 -6.49 -18.41 -0.74
C CYS A 163 -7.91 -18.20 -1.29
N VAL A 164 -8.07 -18.23 -2.62
CA VAL A 164 -9.39 -18.10 -3.27
C VAL A 164 -10.30 -19.27 -3.00
N GLU A 165 -9.75 -20.49 -2.88
CA GLU A 165 -10.48 -21.70 -2.48
C GLU A 165 -11.00 -21.59 -1.04
N ASN A 166 -10.20 -21.03 -0.12
CA ASN A 166 -10.51 -20.84 1.30
C ASN A 166 -11.07 -19.45 1.64
N LEU A 167 -11.41 -18.64 0.64
CA LEU A 167 -11.68 -17.21 0.78
C LEU A 167 -12.69 -16.87 1.88
N ASP A 168 -13.82 -17.58 1.90
CA ASP A 168 -14.88 -17.32 2.87
C ASP A 168 -14.40 -17.54 4.31
N ALA A 169 -13.72 -18.67 4.56
CA ALA A 169 -13.20 -18.98 5.89
C ALA A 169 -12.06 -18.02 6.33
N ILE A 170 -11.24 -17.56 5.38
CA ILE A 170 -10.19 -16.55 5.63
C ILE A 170 -10.84 -15.22 6.01
N LEU A 171 -11.82 -14.76 5.24
CA LEU A 171 -12.50 -13.48 5.49
C LEU A 171 -13.40 -13.50 6.75
N ASP A 172 -13.73 -14.66 7.28
CA ASP A 172 -14.43 -14.81 8.56
C ASP A 172 -13.49 -14.67 9.77
N VAL A 173 -12.16 -14.57 9.56
CA VAL A 173 -11.20 -14.31 10.64
C VAL A 173 -11.38 -12.88 11.18
N PRO A 174 -11.67 -12.70 12.48
CA PRO A 174 -11.85 -11.36 13.04
C PRO A 174 -10.58 -10.52 12.97
N GLY A 175 -10.74 -9.26 12.59
CA GLY A 175 -9.64 -8.28 12.60
C GLY A 175 -9.00 -8.03 11.24
N ILE A 176 -9.46 -8.68 10.19
CA ILE A 176 -9.13 -8.31 8.81
C ILE A 176 -9.94 -7.06 8.45
N ASP A 177 -9.27 -6.02 8.01
CA ASP A 177 -9.89 -4.74 7.67
C ASP A 177 -10.07 -4.54 6.17
N MET A 178 -9.09 -4.99 5.39
CA MET A 178 -9.06 -4.82 3.94
C MET A 178 -8.56 -6.09 3.24
N VAL A 179 -8.89 -6.19 1.97
CA VAL A 179 -8.30 -7.18 1.06
C VAL A 179 -7.82 -6.51 -0.22
N GLN A 180 -6.78 -7.09 -0.83
CA GLN A 180 -6.34 -6.73 -2.17
C GLN A 180 -6.18 -8.00 -3.01
N PHE A 181 -6.67 -7.99 -4.25
CA PHE A 181 -6.45 -9.09 -5.17
C PHE A 181 -5.14 -8.89 -5.95
N GLY A 182 -4.26 -9.90 -5.93
CA GLY A 182 -2.98 -9.92 -6.64
C GLY A 182 -3.04 -10.73 -7.92
N GLY A 183 -3.50 -10.12 -9.02
CA GLY A 183 -3.77 -10.82 -10.29
C GLY A 183 -2.55 -11.43 -10.96
N SER A 184 -1.34 -10.90 -10.76
CA SER A 184 -0.09 -11.44 -11.33
C SER A 184 0.23 -12.79 -10.71
N ASP A 185 0.32 -12.84 -9.39
CA ASP A 185 0.61 -14.03 -8.61
C ASP A 185 -0.50 -15.06 -8.72
N TYR A 186 -1.76 -14.60 -8.69
CA TYR A 186 -2.88 -15.51 -8.88
C TYR A 186 -2.85 -16.18 -10.26
N SER A 187 -2.57 -15.43 -11.34
CA SER A 187 -2.45 -16.01 -12.69
C SER A 187 -1.37 -17.09 -12.74
N MET A 188 -0.23 -16.85 -12.11
CA MET A 188 0.85 -17.84 -11.99
C MET A 188 0.40 -19.06 -11.18
N SER A 189 -0.26 -18.84 -10.06
CA SER A 189 -0.73 -19.89 -9.13
C SER A 189 -1.77 -20.86 -9.74
N ILE A 190 -2.48 -20.42 -10.78
CA ILE A 190 -3.44 -21.26 -11.53
C ILE A 190 -2.90 -21.76 -12.87
N GLY A 191 -1.60 -21.55 -13.15
CA GLY A 191 -0.96 -22.00 -14.39
C GLY A 191 -1.22 -21.10 -15.61
N GLN A 192 -1.71 -19.86 -15.41
CA GLN A 192 -1.96 -18.85 -16.44
C GLN A 192 -0.90 -17.72 -16.38
N THR A 193 0.34 -18.08 -16.15
CA THR A 193 1.46 -17.15 -15.91
C THR A 193 1.51 -15.99 -16.90
N GLY A 194 1.49 -14.76 -16.39
CA GLY A 194 1.53 -13.53 -17.17
C GLY A 194 0.20 -13.10 -17.80
N ASN A 195 -0.85 -13.92 -17.69
CA ASN A 195 -2.16 -13.64 -18.27
C ASN A 195 -3.16 -13.11 -17.22
N ARG A 196 -2.94 -11.86 -16.77
CA ARG A 196 -3.81 -11.20 -15.78
C ARG A 196 -5.24 -10.98 -16.28
N THR A 197 -5.47 -11.01 -17.58
CA THR A 197 -6.79 -10.82 -18.21
C THR A 197 -7.55 -12.12 -18.43
N HIS A 198 -6.98 -13.28 -18.05
CA HIS A 198 -7.66 -14.55 -18.15
C HIS A 198 -8.99 -14.54 -17.40
N ALA A 199 -10.02 -15.21 -17.96
CA ALA A 199 -11.37 -15.21 -17.41
C ALA A 199 -11.41 -15.70 -15.94
N ASP A 200 -10.63 -16.74 -15.60
CA ASP A 200 -10.57 -17.25 -14.22
C ASP A 200 -9.89 -16.26 -13.26
N VAL A 201 -8.90 -15.49 -13.72
CA VAL A 201 -8.28 -14.42 -12.93
C VAL A 201 -9.31 -13.35 -12.62
N ARG A 202 -10.01 -12.87 -13.64
CA ARG A 202 -11.06 -11.86 -13.47
C ARG A 202 -12.20 -12.36 -12.58
N LYS A 203 -12.62 -13.63 -12.73
CA LYS A 203 -13.63 -14.23 -11.88
C LYS A 203 -13.21 -14.28 -10.41
N ALA A 204 -11.96 -14.64 -10.14
CA ALA A 204 -11.42 -14.66 -8.78
C ALA A 204 -11.33 -13.28 -8.15
N GLU A 205 -10.95 -12.27 -8.93
CA GLU A 205 -10.93 -10.87 -8.50
C GLU A 205 -12.33 -10.40 -8.10
N LEU A 206 -13.33 -10.60 -8.95
CA LEU A 206 -14.71 -10.23 -8.67
C LEU A 206 -15.25 -10.97 -7.44
N LYS A 207 -15.00 -12.28 -7.33
CA LYS A 207 -15.36 -13.07 -6.15
C LYS A 207 -14.76 -12.48 -4.88
N THR A 208 -13.50 -12.04 -4.93
CA THR A 208 -12.80 -11.45 -3.78
C THR A 208 -13.45 -10.13 -3.36
N ILE A 209 -13.74 -9.24 -4.31
CA ILE A 209 -14.40 -7.95 -4.05
C ILE A 209 -15.79 -8.17 -3.43
N GLU A 210 -16.61 -9.01 -4.05
CA GLU A 210 -17.97 -9.30 -3.59
C GLU A 210 -17.99 -9.95 -2.19
N ALA A 211 -17.10 -10.93 -1.95
CA ALA A 211 -17.01 -11.61 -0.66
C ALA A 211 -16.57 -10.67 0.47
N ALA A 212 -15.66 -9.73 0.19
CA ALA A 212 -15.22 -8.73 1.12
C ALA A 212 -16.34 -7.72 1.44
N LEU A 213 -16.97 -7.14 0.42
CA LEU A 213 -18.07 -6.18 0.58
C LEU A 213 -19.23 -6.77 1.40
N LYS A 214 -19.59 -8.03 1.15
CA LYS A 214 -20.65 -8.74 1.89
C LYS A 214 -20.36 -8.82 3.39
N ARG A 215 -19.09 -8.80 3.79
CA ARG A 215 -18.64 -8.90 5.20
C ARG A 215 -18.31 -7.55 5.82
N GLY A 216 -18.46 -6.45 5.07
CA GLY A 216 -18.02 -5.12 5.50
C GLY A 216 -16.49 -4.96 5.54
N ILE A 217 -15.75 -5.90 4.92
CA ILE A 217 -14.31 -5.78 4.69
C ILE A 217 -14.10 -4.91 3.46
N HIS A 218 -13.08 -4.06 3.49
CA HIS A 218 -12.85 -3.05 2.46
C HIS A 218 -11.97 -3.60 1.33
N PRO A 219 -12.49 -3.85 0.10
CA PRO A 219 -11.63 -4.18 -1.02
C PRO A 219 -10.82 -2.96 -1.45
N ARG A 220 -9.52 -3.13 -1.60
CA ARG A 220 -8.56 -2.17 -2.14
C ARG A 220 -8.12 -2.65 -3.51
N VAL A 221 -8.14 -1.76 -4.51
CA VAL A 221 -7.74 -2.07 -5.87
C VAL A 221 -6.55 -1.22 -6.27
N GLU A 222 -5.56 -1.87 -6.87
CA GLU A 222 -4.40 -1.22 -7.45
C GLU A 222 -4.64 -0.96 -8.95
N ILE A 223 -4.47 0.28 -9.36
CA ILE A 223 -4.67 0.75 -10.74
C ILE A 223 -3.44 1.53 -11.22
N ALA A 224 -3.19 1.52 -12.52
CA ALA A 224 -2.12 2.31 -13.11
C ALA A 224 -2.57 3.75 -13.41
N GLU A 225 -3.83 3.91 -13.87
CA GLU A 225 -4.38 5.19 -14.31
C GLU A 225 -5.78 5.41 -13.70
N PRO A 226 -6.16 6.65 -13.37
CA PRO A 226 -7.44 6.97 -12.74
C PRO A 226 -8.65 6.46 -13.51
N GLU A 227 -8.57 6.42 -14.86
CA GLU A 227 -9.64 6.00 -15.76
C GLU A 227 -10.06 4.53 -15.53
N GLN A 228 -9.17 3.74 -14.94
CA GLN A 228 -9.43 2.33 -14.61
C GLN A 228 -10.35 2.17 -13.38
N ALA A 229 -10.57 3.23 -12.60
CA ALA A 229 -11.35 3.14 -11.36
C ALA A 229 -12.86 2.93 -11.58
N GLY A 230 -13.41 3.45 -12.68
CA GLY A 230 -14.87 3.48 -12.94
C GLY A 230 -15.58 2.15 -12.66
N PRO A 231 -15.21 1.04 -13.34
CA PRO A 231 -15.84 -0.26 -13.14
C PRO A 231 -15.78 -0.79 -11.70
N TYR A 232 -14.71 -0.48 -10.96
CA TYR A 232 -14.57 -0.87 -9.56
C TYR A 232 -15.44 -0.04 -8.62
N ILE A 233 -15.57 1.26 -8.91
CA ILE A 233 -16.47 2.16 -8.17
C ILE A 233 -17.93 1.71 -8.34
N GLU A 234 -18.33 1.28 -9.52
CA GLU A 234 -19.65 0.70 -9.80
C GLU A 234 -19.91 -0.59 -8.98
N LEU A 235 -18.86 -1.36 -8.70
CA LEU A 235 -18.93 -2.54 -7.80
C LEU A 235 -18.99 -2.17 -6.32
N GLY A 236 -18.80 -0.89 -5.96
CA GLY A 236 -18.79 -0.42 -4.57
C GLY A 236 -17.40 -0.30 -3.94
N VAL A 237 -16.32 -0.47 -4.71
CA VAL A 237 -14.96 -0.25 -4.22
C VAL A 237 -14.72 1.23 -3.95
N LYS A 238 -14.16 1.55 -2.79
CA LYS A 238 -13.86 2.92 -2.36
C LYS A 238 -12.37 3.16 -2.10
N HIS A 239 -11.54 2.12 -2.15
CA HIS A 239 -10.14 2.18 -1.73
C HIS A 239 -9.22 1.81 -2.88
N PHE A 240 -8.38 2.77 -3.26
CA PHE A 240 -7.50 2.63 -4.42
C PHE A 240 -6.04 2.88 -4.05
N CYS A 241 -5.16 2.22 -4.79
CA CYS A 241 -3.74 2.53 -4.84
C CYS A 241 -3.37 2.83 -6.28
N ILE A 242 -2.73 3.95 -6.54
CA ILE A 242 -2.37 4.37 -7.89
C ILE A 242 -0.88 4.67 -7.99
N GLY A 243 -0.27 4.11 -9.00
CA GLY A 243 1.12 4.36 -9.33
C GLY A 243 2.12 3.74 -8.35
N TRP A 244 3.34 3.62 -8.80
CA TRP A 244 4.49 3.23 -8.01
C TRP A 244 5.74 3.97 -8.49
N ASP A 245 6.63 4.31 -7.60
CA ASP A 245 7.77 5.20 -7.87
C ASP A 245 8.64 4.73 -9.03
N VAL A 246 9.04 3.46 -9.05
CA VAL A 246 9.90 2.88 -10.10
C VAL A 246 9.20 2.94 -11.48
N GLY A 247 7.90 2.65 -11.53
CA GLY A 247 7.14 2.72 -12.76
C GLY A 247 7.00 4.14 -13.28
N ILE A 248 6.70 5.10 -12.41
CA ILE A 248 6.59 6.53 -12.73
C ILE A 248 7.92 7.05 -13.30
N LEU A 249 9.03 6.80 -12.59
CA LEU A 249 10.36 7.25 -13.01
C LEU A 249 10.82 6.57 -14.31
N SER A 250 10.65 5.25 -14.41
CA SER A 250 10.98 4.50 -15.61
C SER A 250 10.22 5.00 -16.85
N ASN A 251 8.89 5.22 -16.69
CA ASN A 251 8.06 5.74 -17.78
C ASN A 251 8.48 7.17 -18.19
N PHE A 252 8.76 8.03 -17.20
CA PHE A 252 9.23 9.39 -17.47
C PHE A 252 10.54 9.37 -18.26
N TRP A 253 11.55 8.64 -17.80
CA TRP A 253 12.85 8.58 -18.48
C TRP A 253 12.75 7.96 -19.88
N ARG A 254 12.00 6.88 -20.04
CA ARG A 254 11.79 6.25 -21.35
C ARG A 254 11.12 7.23 -22.32
N THR A 255 9.96 7.76 -21.98
CA THR A 255 9.18 8.59 -22.90
C THR A 255 9.86 9.93 -23.21
N ARG A 256 10.46 10.58 -22.19
CA ARG A 256 11.18 11.84 -22.39
C ARG A 256 12.51 11.64 -23.11
N GLY A 257 13.21 10.56 -22.81
CA GLY A 257 14.44 10.16 -23.50
C GLY A 257 14.21 9.87 -24.98
N GLU A 258 13.20 9.07 -25.32
CA GLU A 258 12.80 8.79 -26.70
C GLU A 258 12.47 10.07 -27.48
N THR A 259 11.65 10.94 -26.87
CA THR A 259 11.28 12.22 -27.46
C THR A 259 12.51 13.10 -27.73
N MET A 260 13.42 13.21 -26.76
CA MET A 260 14.60 14.04 -26.87
C MET A 260 15.59 13.48 -27.91
N GLN A 261 15.80 12.17 -27.94
CA GLN A 261 16.63 11.51 -28.96
C GLN A 261 16.06 11.75 -30.38
N GLY A 262 14.74 11.69 -30.54
CA GLY A 262 14.07 12.03 -31.80
C GLY A 262 14.36 13.46 -32.27
N LEU A 263 14.37 14.44 -31.34
CA LEU A 263 14.73 15.83 -31.64
C LEU A 263 16.20 16.00 -32.02
N LEU A 264 17.10 15.31 -31.33
CA LEU A 264 18.54 15.38 -31.60
C LEU A 264 18.96 14.74 -32.91
N THR A 265 18.23 13.71 -33.36
CA THR A 265 18.52 12.96 -34.59
C THR A 265 17.70 13.45 -35.80
N ALA A 266 16.73 14.32 -35.60
CA ALA A 266 15.97 14.93 -36.68
C ALA A 266 16.88 15.77 -37.58
N PRO A 267 16.77 15.71 -38.93
CA PRO A 267 17.50 16.58 -39.82
C PRO A 267 17.23 18.04 -39.44
N ALA A 268 18.29 18.86 -39.32
CA ALA A 268 18.19 20.27 -38.98
C ALA A 268 17.20 20.98 -39.93
N SER A 269 16.00 21.29 -39.46
CA SER A 269 15.06 22.14 -40.19
C SER A 269 15.67 23.53 -40.27
N LYS A 270 15.65 24.15 -41.45
CA LYS A 270 16.15 25.53 -41.68
C LYS A 270 15.61 26.47 -40.58
N PRO A 271 16.44 27.34 -40.02
CA PRO A 271 16.03 28.19 -38.90
C PRO A 271 14.84 29.08 -39.30
N LYS A 272 13.72 28.85 -38.66
CA LYS A 272 12.64 29.84 -38.60
C LYS A 272 13.08 31.00 -37.73
N ALA A 273 12.84 32.23 -38.21
CA ALA A 273 13.25 33.50 -37.64
C ALA A 273 13.04 33.56 -36.09
N LYS A 274 14.04 34.13 -35.40
CA LYS A 274 14.11 34.37 -33.97
C LYS A 274 12.90 35.23 -33.51
N SER A 275 11.89 34.65 -32.86
CA SER A 275 10.97 35.45 -32.03
C SER A 275 10.28 34.71 -30.87
N GLN A 276 10.53 33.43 -30.64
CA GLN A 276 9.87 32.69 -29.54
C GLN A 276 10.80 31.94 -28.57
N SER A 277 12.10 31.97 -28.77
CA SER A 277 13.05 31.17 -27.94
C SER A 277 13.39 31.78 -26.58
N ALA A 278 13.10 33.09 -26.34
CA ALA A 278 13.44 33.74 -25.07
C ALA A 278 12.44 33.49 -23.93
N LYS A 279 11.17 33.17 -24.24
CA LYS A 279 10.15 32.87 -23.23
C LYS A 279 10.18 31.45 -22.68
N ALA A 280 10.58 30.48 -23.51
CA ALA A 280 10.63 29.08 -23.10
C ALA A 280 11.78 28.75 -22.11
N ALA A 281 12.83 29.56 -22.10
CA ALA A 281 13.97 29.33 -21.20
C ALA A 281 13.72 29.82 -19.75
N GLN A 282 12.70 30.61 -19.49
CA GLN A 282 12.38 31.11 -18.15
C GLN A 282 11.48 30.19 -17.31
N ASP A 283 10.84 29.20 -17.92
CA ASP A 283 9.91 28.27 -17.24
C ASP A 283 10.56 26.94 -16.79
N ILE A 284 11.89 26.80 -16.95
CA ILE A 284 12.59 25.53 -16.64
C ILE A 284 12.72 25.24 -15.13
N TYR A 285 12.47 26.23 -14.27
CA TYR A 285 12.64 26.13 -12.81
C TYR A 285 11.43 26.62 -11.99
N ARG A 286 10.24 26.50 -12.57
CA ARG A 286 9.00 26.73 -11.79
C ARG A 286 8.22 25.45 -11.58
#